data_a4add68c1739933ce56468938cf0d367
#
_entry.id   a4add68c1739933ce56468938cf0d367
#
_cell.length_a   1.000
_cell.length_b   1.000
_cell.length_c   1.000
_cell.angle_alpha   90.00
_cell.angle_beta   90.00
_cell.angle_gamma   90.00
#
_symmetry.space_group_name_H-M   'P 1'
#
loop_
_entity.id
_entity.type
_entity.pdbx_description
1 polymer ?
#
loop_
_entity_poly.entity_id
_entity_poly.type
_entity_poly.pdbx_seq_one_letter_code
_entity_poly.pdbx_strand_id
1 'polypeptide(L)' 'MHVDSTAISDIDYQSDHGKLIVTFEDGDAYVYVGVPGEVHRSFVDADSKGSFFAHEIRDRYPYNKLDE' A
#
# COMPACT_ATOMS: atom_id res chain seq x y z
N MET A 1 -3.27 -21.56 -6.20
CA MET A 1 -3.19 -21.07 -6.13
C MET A 1 -3.11 -20.00 -6.15
N HIS A 2 -3.11 -19.19 -6.20
CA HIS A 2 -3.12 -18.16 -6.23
C HIS A 2 -2.74 -17.31 -6.01
N VAL A 3 -2.76 -16.89 -6.10
CA VAL A 3 -2.18 -16.07 -6.08
C VAL A 3 -2.39 -14.94 -5.87
N ASP A 4 -2.19 -14.28 -5.31
CA ASP A 4 -2.48 -13.19 -5.07
C ASP A 4 -2.14 -12.31 -5.92
N SER A 5 -2.75 -11.86 -6.56
CA SER A 5 -2.51 -11.06 -7.43
C SER A 5 -2.34 -9.74 -7.12
N THR A 6 -1.95 -9.37 -6.11
CA THR A 6 -1.79 -8.03 -5.80
C THR A 6 -0.61 -7.50 -6.54
N ALA A 7 -0.80 -6.96 -7.68
CA ALA A 7 0.27 -6.44 -8.50
C ALA A 7 0.39 -4.96 -8.24
N ILE A 8 1.35 -4.56 -7.46
CA ILE A 8 1.57 -3.17 -7.09
C ILE A 8 2.55 -2.55 -8.04
N SER A 9 2.16 -1.46 -8.69
CA SER A 9 3.04 -0.80 -9.65
C SER A 9 3.79 0.36 -9.05
N ASP A 10 3.27 0.99 -8.00
CA ASP A 10 3.96 2.14 -7.42
C ASP A 10 3.58 2.32 -5.95
N ILE A 11 4.49 2.83 -5.16
CA ILE A 11 4.27 3.12 -3.76
C ILE A 11 4.80 4.51 -3.50
N ASP A 12 3.96 5.39 -2.92
CA ASP A 12 4.38 6.73 -2.60
C ASP A 12 3.99 7.01 -1.16
N TYR A 13 4.85 7.67 -0.41
CA TYR A 13 4.59 7.91 1.00
C TYR A 13 4.82 9.38 1.32
N GLN A 14 3.83 10.00 1.96
CA GLN A 14 3.92 11.38 2.40
C GLN A 14 4.09 11.38 3.90
N SER A 15 5.32 11.45 4.35
CA SER A 15 5.63 11.30 5.76
C SER A 15 5.04 12.42 6.61
N ASP A 16 4.86 13.61 6.04
CA ASP A 16 4.28 14.71 6.79
C ASP A 16 2.88 14.39 7.27
N HIS A 17 2.15 13.60 6.52
CA HIS A 17 0.76 13.32 6.81
C HIS A 17 0.49 11.85 7.11
N GLY A 18 1.50 11.02 7.07
CA GLY A 18 1.32 9.60 7.26
C GLY A 18 0.45 8.95 6.19
N LYS A 19 0.48 9.50 4.97
CA LYS A 19 -0.34 8.97 3.90
C LYS A 19 0.48 8.10 2.98
N LEU A 20 -0.01 6.89 2.76
CA LEU A 20 0.65 5.93 1.88
C LEU A 20 -0.24 5.72 0.67
N ILE A 21 0.27 6.01 -0.51
CA ILE A 21 -0.49 5.86 -1.74
C ILE A 21 0.06 4.65 -2.48
N VAL A 22 -0.82 3.69 -2.73
CA VAL A 22 -0.45 2.44 -3.40
C VAL A 22 -1.20 2.39 -4.73
N THR A 23 -0.46 2.26 -5.81
CA THR A 23 -1.03 2.17 -7.15
C THR A 23 -0.84 0.75 -7.66
N PHE A 24 -1.90 0.18 -8.21
CA PHE A 24 -1.86 -1.18 -8.72
C PHE A 24 -1.74 -1.18 -10.24
N GLU A 25 -1.37 -2.32 -10.78
CA GLU A 25 -1.10 -2.39 -12.21
C GLU A 25 -2.33 -2.21 -13.07
N ASP A 26 -3.51 -2.38 -12.51
CA ASP A 26 -4.73 -2.14 -13.26
C ASP A 26 -5.09 -0.65 -13.30
N GLY A 27 -4.29 0.20 -12.67
CA GLY A 27 -4.51 1.64 -12.70
C GLY A 27 -5.21 2.20 -11.48
N ASP A 28 -5.70 1.36 -10.58
CA ASP A 28 -6.37 1.83 -9.39
C ASP A 28 -5.34 2.29 -8.36
N ALA A 29 -5.64 3.35 -7.66
CA ALA A 29 -4.78 3.85 -6.59
C ALA A 29 -5.59 4.10 -5.34
N TYR A 30 -4.99 3.82 -4.19
CA TYR A 30 -5.63 3.98 -2.90
C TYR A 30 -4.70 4.74 -1.97
N VAL A 31 -5.27 5.62 -1.13
CA VAL A 31 -4.48 6.30 -0.13
C VAL A 31 -4.87 5.74 1.24
N TYR A 32 -3.86 5.33 2.01
CA TYR A 32 -4.04 4.81 3.37
C TYR A 32 -3.52 5.86 4.34
N VAL A 33 -4.27 6.12 5.40
CA VAL A 33 -3.96 7.22 6.31
C VAL A 33 -3.48 6.70 7.65
N GLY A 34 -2.62 7.46 8.29
CA GLY A 34 -2.13 7.10 9.61
C GLY A 34 -1.06 6.01 9.58
N VAL A 35 -0.38 5.85 8.47
CA VAL A 35 0.63 4.81 8.33
C VAL A 35 1.97 5.33 8.85
N PRO A 36 2.56 4.67 9.86
CA PRO A 36 3.86 5.12 10.37
C PRO A 36 4.96 4.89 9.36
N GLY A 37 6.02 5.70 9.44
CA GLY A 37 7.14 5.57 8.51
C GLY A 37 7.81 4.21 8.56
N GLU A 38 7.84 3.57 9.73
CA GLU A 38 8.47 2.26 9.84
C GLU A 38 7.67 1.20 9.07
N VAL A 39 6.35 1.35 8.99
CA VAL A 39 5.54 0.44 8.20
C VAL A 39 5.84 0.64 6.71
N HIS A 40 5.97 1.89 6.28
CA HIS A 40 6.34 2.17 4.90
C HIS A 40 7.69 1.55 4.57
N ARG A 41 8.65 1.69 5.46
CA ARG A 41 9.99 1.15 5.22
C ARG A 41 9.95 -0.37 5.11
N SER A 42 9.21 -1.03 5.99
CA SER A 42 9.08 -2.49 5.93
C SER A 42 8.37 -2.92 4.66
N PHE A 43 7.43 -2.12 4.20
CA PHE A 43 6.69 -2.43 2.98
C PHE A 43 7.63 -2.41 1.77
N VAL A 44 8.45 -1.37 1.64
CA VAL A 44 9.32 -1.29 0.46
C VAL A 44 10.45 -2.32 0.54
N ASP A 45 10.77 -2.80 1.74
CA ASP A 45 11.80 -3.82 1.90
C ASP A 45 11.23 -5.23 1.82
N ALA A 46 9.94 -5.40 1.76
CA ALA A 46 9.35 -6.73 1.81
C ALA A 46 9.69 -7.54 0.56
N ASP A 47 9.96 -8.82 0.75
CA ASP A 47 10.19 -9.72 -0.37
C ASP A 47 8.96 -9.83 -1.24
N SER A 48 7.79 -9.90 -0.63
CA SER A 48 6.55 -9.92 -1.36
C SER A 48 5.73 -8.72 -0.92
N LYS A 49 5.70 -7.69 -1.75
CA LYS A 49 4.97 -6.49 -1.43
C LYS A 49 3.48 -6.72 -1.38
N GLY A 50 2.97 -7.59 -2.25
CA GLY A 50 1.55 -7.90 -2.22
C GLY A 50 1.13 -8.59 -0.94
N SER A 51 1.93 -9.52 -0.46
CA SER A 51 1.63 -10.22 0.77
C SER A 51 1.71 -9.27 1.96
N PHE A 52 2.75 -8.44 2.02
CA PHE A 52 2.89 -7.47 3.09
C PHE A 52 1.69 -6.53 3.11
N PHE A 53 1.31 -6.02 1.96
CA PHE A 53 0.18 -5.11 1.84
C PHE A 53 -1.09 -5.76 2.36
N ALA A 54 -1.35 -6.99 1.95
CA ALA A 54 -2.59 -7.67 2.32
C ALA A 54 -2.67 -7.94 3.82
N HIS A 55 -1.54 -8.20 4.46
CA HIS A 55 -1.53 -8.57 5.87
C HIS A 55 -1.30 -7.39 6.80
N GLU A 56 -0.56 -6.38 6.36
CA GLU A 56 -0.13 -5.34 7.27
C GLU A 56 -0.74 -3.97 7.00
N ILE A 57 -1.34 -3.76 5.85
CA ILE A 57 -1.83 -2.44 5.48
C ILE A 57 -3.30 -2.45 5.17
N ARG A 58 -3.74 -3.34 4.30
CA ARG A 58 -5.09 -3.29 3.74
C ARG A 58 -6.18 -3.25 4.80
N ASP A 59 -6.07 -4.06 5.83
CA ASP A 59 -7.09 -4.14 6.84
C ASP A 59 -6.73 -3.43 8.13
N ARG A 60 -5.62 -2.70 8.14
CA ARG A 60 -5.16 -2.07 9.37
C ARG A 60 -5.31 -0.57 9.39
N TYR A 61 -5.46 0.06 8.25
CA TYR A 61 -5.55 1.52 8.18
C TYR A 61 -6.73 1.93 7.35
N PRO A 62 -7.35 3.06 7.67
CA PRO A 62 -8.44 3.58 6.83
C PRO A 62 -7.89 4.01 5.48
N TYR A 63 -8.70 3.91 4.45
CA TYR A 63 -8.25 4.22 3.12
C TYR A 63 -9.38 4.82 2.28
N ASN A 64 -8.97 5.49 1.21
CA ASN A 64 -9.90 5.97 0.21
C ASN A 64 -9.36 5.61 -1.16
N LYS A 65 -10.23 5.22 -2.06
CA LYS A 65 -9.82 4.98 -3.43
C LYS A 65 -9.70 6.30 -4.13
N LEU A 66 -8.61 6.51 -4.85
CA LEU A 66 -8.40 7.75 -5.57
C LEU A 66 -9.06 7.64 -6.93
N ASP A 67 -9.91 8.64 -7.24
CA ASP A 67 -10.55 8.67 -8.52
C ASP A 67 -9.88 9.65 -9.42
N GLU A 68 -9.86 9.38 -10.70
CA GLU A 68 -9.30 10.29 -11.61
C GLU A 68 -10.23 11.33 -12.05
#